data_de45e883e8670b9aa11ae96560a0a820
#
_entry.id   de45e883e8670b9aa11ae96560a0a820
#
_cell.length_a   1.000
_cell.length_b   1.000
_cell.length_c   1.000
_cell.angle_alpha   90.00
_cell.angle_beta   90.00
_cell.angle_gamma   90.00
#
_symmetry.space_group_name_H-M   'P 1'
#
loop_
_entity.id
_entity.type
_entity.pdbx_description
1 polymer ?
#
loop_
_entity_poly.entity_id
_entity_poly.type
_entity_poly.pdbx_seq_one_letter_code
_entity_poly.pdbx_strand_id
1 'polypeptide(L)'
;MRFPWETGMRNHPRNKRKGIIMETLLSIAIALCAGLLVSRFVKPLKLPAVTGYLIAGILIGPYCLGRLGVQGLGFPTTGDVKTLSLFNDVALGFIAFAIGNEFRLSQLRHTGKQATVIGIFQAVTATLVVDVVLIGLHYFVLGDAMSIADAIVLGAIATATAPAATLMVVRQYKAKGELTDLLLPIVALDDAVGLIVFAVSFGIAKAINCGNYDMV
;
A
#
# COMPACT_ATOMS: atom_id res chain seq x y z
N MET A 1 21.32 -18.80 -55.08
CA MET A 1 21.29 -19.97 -54.18
C MET A 1 21.46 -19.49 -52.74
N ARG A 2 20.38 -19.50 -51.93
CA ARG A 2 20.44 -19.19 -50.51
C ARG A 2 20.55 -20.52 -49.78
N PHE A 3 21.52 -20.63 -48.90
CA PHE A 3 21.75 -21.82 -48.11
C PHE A 3 20.69 -21.98 -47.00
N PRO A 4 20.11 -23.18 -46.79
CA PRO A 4 18.98 -23.40 -45.87
C PRO A 4 19.31 -23.42 -44.37
N TRP A 5 20.53 -23.10 -43.94
CA TRP A 5 20.97 -23.24 -42.56
C TRP A 5 21.01 -21.92 -41.74
N GLU A 6 20.65 -20.79 -42.37
CA GLU A 6 20.60 -19.47 -41.63
C GLU A 6 19.30 -19.20 -40.89
N THR A 7 18.30 -20.07 -40.94
CA THR A 7 17.00 -19.87 -40.27
C THR A 7 16.84 -20.71 -39.01
N GLY A 8 17.89 -20.93 -38.24
CA GLY A 8 17.87 -21.87 -37.11
C GLY A 8 18.46 -21.39 -35.80
N MET A 9 18.55 -20.09 -35.51
CA MET A 9 18.70 -19.69 -34.10
C MET A 9 17.34 -19.79 -33.40
N ARG A 10 16.94 -21.04 -33.13
CA ARG A 10 15.84 -21.37 -32.23
C ARG A 10 16.07 -20.59 -30.94
N ASN A 11 15.18 -19.64 -30.62
CA ASN A 11 15.01 -19.04 -29.32
C ASN A 11 14.81 -20.18 -28.31
N HIS A 12 15.89 -20.69 -27.77
CA HIS A 12 15.86 -21.79 -26.81
C HIS A 12 15.12 -21.23 -25.55
N PRO A 13 14.05 -21.88 -25.05
CA PRO A 13 13.27 -21.41 -23.91
C PRO A 13 14.15 -21.14 -22.67
N ARG A 14 15.32 -21.79 -22.62
CA ARG A 14 16.36 -21.59 -21.61
C ARG A 14 17.01 -20.19 -21.66
N ASN A 15 17.14 -19.60 -22.83
CA ASN A 15 17.76 -18.28 -23.00
C ASN A 15 16.77 -17.17 -22.63
N LYS A 16 15.50 -17.37 -22.95
CA LYS A 16 14.40 -16.46 -22.56
C LYS A 16 14.21 -16.41 -21.04
N ARG A 17 14.29 -17.57 -20.36
CA ARG A 17 14.24 -17.64 -18.88
C ARG A 17 15.43 -16.94 -18.22
N LYS A 18 16.64 -17.11 -18.76
CA LYS A 18 17.83 -16.41 -18.24
C LYS A 18 17.72 -14.90 -18.39
N GLY A 19 17.16 -14.39 -19.48
CA GLY A 19 16.90 -12.96 -19.69
C GLY A 19 15.94 -12.41 -18.63
N ILE A 20 14.79 -13.07 -18.43
CA ILE A 20 13.79 -12.65 -17.46
C ILE A 20 14.37 -12.63 -16.02
N ILE A 21 15.12 -13.66 -15.64
CA ILE A 21 15.76 -13.72 -14.32
C ILE A 21 16.76 -12.57 -14.13
N MET A 22 17.58 -12.30 -15.16
CA MET A 22 18.57 -11.23 -15.10
C MET A 22 17.91 -9.84 -14.98
N GLU A 23 16.85 -9.59 -15.76
CA GLU A 23 16.08 -8.35 -15.69
C GLU A 23 15.42 -8.17 -14.31
N THR A 24 14.84 -9.24 -13.76
CA THR A 24 14.23 -9.19 -12.41
C THR A 24 15.27 -8.92 -11.33
N LEU A 25 16.43 -9.57 -11.38
CA LEU A 25 17.52 -9.33 -10.44
C LEU A 25 18.06 -7.91 -10.54
N LEU A 26 18.22 -7.37 -11.74
CA LEU A 26 18.63 -6.00 -11.96
C LEU A 26 17.59 -5.01 -11.39
N SER A 27 16.32 -5.27 -11.61
CA SER A 27 15.21 -4.47 -11.09
C SER A 27 15.20 -4.42 -9.56
N ILE A 28 15.42 -5.57 -8.91
CA ILE A 28 15.54 -5.64 -7.45
C ILE A 28 16.77 -4.85 -6.97
N ALA A 29 17.90 -5.03 -7.63
CA ALA A 29 19.13 -4.31 -7.27
C ALA A 29 18.96 -2.79 -7.37
N ILE A 30 18.33 -2.30 -8.44
CA ILE A 30 18.03 -0.87 -8.65
C ILE A 30 17.11 -0.37 -7.51
N ALA A 31 16.02 -1.09 -7.21
CA ALA A 31 15.07 -0.70 -6.17
C ALA A 31 15.74 -0.63 -4.79
N LEU A 32 16.54 -1.65 -4.43
CA LEU A 32 17.26 -1.69 -3.17
C LEU A 32 18.32 -0.60 -3.06
N CYS A 33 19.15 -0.42 -4.09
CA CYS A 33 20.17 0.62 -4.11
C CYS A 33 19.56 2.02 -4.00
N ALA A 34 18.56 2.33 -4.80
CA ALA A 34 17.86 3.62 -4.74
C ALA A 34 17.21 3.86 -3.37
N GLY A 35 16.51 2.86 -2.84
CA GLY A 35 15.87 2.95 -1.52
C GLY A 35 16.88 3.21 -0.41
N LEU A 36 17.98 2.46 -0.37
CA LEU A 36 19.02 2.62 0.64
C LEU A 36 19.75 3.96 0.51
N LEU A 37 20.09 4.39 -0.70
CA LEU A 37 20.77 5.67 -0.92
C LEU A 37 19.89 6.84 -0.47
N VAL A 38 18.64 6.90 -0.97
CA VAL A 38 17.73 8.01 -0.64
C VAL A 38 17.38 8.02 0.85
N SER A 39 17.16 6.85 1.47
CA SER A 39 16.90 6.79 2.92
C SER A 39 18.07 7.31 3.75
N ARG A 40 19.31 7.14 3.26
CA ARG A 40 20.49 7.68 3.92
C ARG A 40 20.58 9.22 3.81
N PHE A 41 20.16 9.78 2.67
CA PHE A 41 20.10 11.24 2.47
C PHE A 41 18.98 11.91 3.28
N VAL A 42 17.88 11.20 3.52
CA VAL A 42 16.73 11.70 4.29
C VAL A 42 17.00 11.69 5.80
N LYS A 43 17.91 10.83 6.28
CA LYS A 43 18.25 10.69 7.70
C LYS A 43 18.76 11.98 8.38
N PRO A 44 19.67 12.77 7.79
CA PRO A 44 20.10 14.04 8.39
C PRO A 44 18.99 15.08 8.46
N LEU A 45 17.93 14.97 7.64
CA LEU A 45 16.74 15.81 7.68
C LEU A 45 15.77 15.41 8.80
N LYS A 46 16.14 14.43 9.64
CA LYS A 46 15.30 13.87 10.73
C LYS A 46 13.96 13.30 10.23
N LEU A 47 13.87 12.90 8.97
CA LEU A 47 12.69 12.26 8.41
C LEU A 47 12.76 10.74 8.58
N PRO A 48 11.61 10.05 8.69
CA PRO A 48 11.56 8.60 8.73
C PRO A 48 12.13 7.95 7.47
N ALA A 49 12.78 6.79 7.61
CA ALA A 49 13.35 6.06 6.48
C ALA A 49 12.30 5.69 5.43
N VAL A 50 11.05 5.45 5.86
CA VAL A 50 9.91 5.19 4.96
C VAL A 50 9.72 6.32 3.94
N THR A 51 9.82 7.58 4.38
CA THR A 51 9.75 8.74 3.48
C THR A 51 10.84 8.68 2.41
N GLY A 52 12.06 8.26 2.78
CA GLY A 52 13.14 8.04 1.83
C GLY A 52 12.83 6.96 0.81
N TYR A 53 12.22 5.85 1.21
CA TYR A 53 11.83 4.77 0.31
C TYR A 53 10.74 5.20 -0.67
N LEU A 54 9.74 5.97 -0.21
CA LEU A 54 8.69 6.53 -1.07
C LEU A 54 9.27 7.49 -2.11
N ILE A 55 10.15 8.41 -1.69
CA ILE A 55 10.84 9.33 -2.60
C ILE A 55 11.68 8.55 -3.61
N ALA A 56 12.44 7.54 -3.16
CA ALA A 56 13.21 6.69 -4.05
C ALA A 56 12.34 6.02 -5.11
N GLY A 57 11.20 5.45 -4.71
CA GLY A 57 10.25 4.82 -5.63
C GLY A 57 9.70 5.78 -6.67
N ILE A 58 9.38 7.01 -6.29
CA ILE A 58 8.92 8.05 -7.22
C ILE A 58 10.06 8.41 -8.20
N LEU A 59 11.28 8.58 -7.69
CA LEU A 59 12.43 8.98 -8.51
C LEU A 59 12.79 7.93 -9.55
N ILE A 60 12.86 6.64 -9.17
CA ILE A 60 13.18 5.55 -10.12
C ILE A 60 11.99 5.08 -10.95
N GLY A 61 10.81 5.59 -10.64
CA GLY A 61 9.56 5.23 -11.32
C GLY A 61 9.47 5.73 -12.77
N PRO A 62 8.47 5.22 -13.53
CA PRO A 62 8.32 5.49 -14.96
C PRO A 62 8.00 6.96 -15.28
N TYR A 63 7.61 7.73 -14.28
CA TYR A 63 7.26 9.15 -14.46
C TYR A 63 8.41 10.13 -14.16
N CYS A 64 9.55 9.63 -13.64
CA CYS A 64 10.72 10.45 -13.30
C CYS A 64 11.97 9.93 -14.06
N LEU A 65 12.94 9.36 -13.36
CA LEU A 65 14.19 8.87 -13.97
C LEU A 65 13.95 7.71 -14.94
N GLY A 66 12.95 6.86 -14.67
CA GLY A 66 12.56 5.78 -15.61
C GLY A 66 12.18 6.28 -17.00
N ARG A 67 11.63 7.50 -17.10
CA ARG A 67 11.26 8.11 -18.40
C ARG A 67 12.47 8.40 -19.30
N LEU A 68 13.66 8.51 -18.73
CA LEU A 68 14.90 8.72 -19.51
C LEU A 68 15.30 7.49 -20.32
N GLY A 69 14.71 6.31 -20.07
CA GLY A 69 14.98 5.08 -20.82
C GLY A 69 16.39 4.52 -20.68
N VAL A 70 17.18 5.01 -19.70
CA VAL A 70 18.53 4.54 -19.46
C VAL A 70 18.48 3.28 -18.60
N GLN A 71 19.02 2.18 -19.15
CA GLN A 71 19.10 0.91 -18.41
C GLN A 71 19.90 1.09 -17.11
N GLY A 72 19.30 0.65 -15.99
CA GLY A 72 19.92 0.75 -14.67
C GLY A 72 19.64 2.06 -13.92
N LEU A 73 18.94 3.03 -14.51
CA LEU A 73 18.61 4.30 -13.85
C LEU A 73 17.20 4.31 -13.25
N GLY A 74 16.33 3.41 -13.67
CA GLY A 74 14.95 3.32 -13.18
C GLY A 74 14.11 2.34 -13.99
N PHE A 75 12.78 2.39 -13.77
CA PHE A 75 11.79 1.56 -14.44
C PHE A 75 11.12 2.35 -15.56
N PRO A 76 11.39 2.03 -16.84
CA PRO A 76 10.80 2.76 -17.98
C PRO A 76 9.28 2.64 -18.08
N THR A 77 8.73 1.50 -17.70
CA THR A 77 7.30 1.23 -17.82
C THR A 77 6.68 0.73 -16.52
N THR A 78 5.35 0.90 -16.40
CA THR A 78 4.58 0.31 -15.31
C THR A 78 4.57 -1.22 -15.36
N GLY A 79 4.81 -1.81 -16.55
CA GLY A 79 4.98 -3.25 -16.73
C GLY A 79 6.21 -3.78 -15.99
N ASP A 80 7.32 -3.04 -16.04
CA ASP A 80 8.56 -3.41 -15.34
C ASP A 80 8.37 -3.41 -13.82
N VAL A 81 7.60 -2.45 -13.30
CA VAL A 81 7.24 -2.40 -11.88
C VAL A 81 6.38 -3.59 -11.48
N LYS A 82 5.44 -4.01 -12.35
CA LYS A 82 4.59 -5.18 -12.10
C LYS A 82 5.37 -6.49 -12.01
N THR A 83 6.55 -6.60 -12.63
CA THR A 83 7.42 -7.79 -12.48
C THR A 83 7.88 -8.01 -11.04
N LEU A 84 7.85 -6.95 -10.22
CA LEU A 84 8.21 -7.00 -8.81
C LEU A 84 7.04 -7.36 -7.89
N SER A 85 5.82 -7.58 -8.41
CA SER A 85 4.62 -7.84 -7.59
C SER A 85 4.80 -9.04 -6.66
N LEU A 86 5.40 -10.12 -7.12
CA LEU A 86 5.66 -11.29 -6.28
C LEU A 86 6.53 -10.94 -5.05
N PHE A 87 7.56 -10.11 -5.23
CA PHE A 87 8.40 -9.66 -4.12
C PHE A 87 7.64 -8.74 -3.16
N ASN A 88 6.76 -7.91 -3.69
CA ASN A 88 5.87 -7.08 -2.89
C ASN A 88 4.92 -7.93 -2.03
N ASP A 89 4.29 -8.96 -2.61
CA ASP A 89 3.39 -9.86 -1.90
C ASP A 89 4.11 -10.65 -0.80
N VAL A 90 5.31 -11.15 -1.10
CA VAL A 90 6.18 -11.82 -0.11
C VAL A 90 6.59 -10.85 1.01
N ALA A 91 6.99 -9.62 0.67
CA ALA A 91 7.35 -8.61 1.64
C ALA A 91 6.17 -8.24 2.54
N LEU A 92 4.96 -8.07 1.98
CA LEU A 92 3.72 -7.85 2.73
C LEU A 92 3.44 -9.01 3.69
N GLY A 93 3.64 -10.26 3.27
CA GLY A 93 3.51 -11.43 4.13
C GLY A 93 4.46 -11.39 5.33
N PHE A 94 5.73 -11.04 5.11
CA PHE A 94 6.70 -10.88 6.21
C PHE A 94 6.36 -9.69 7.13
N ILE A 95 5.87 -8.59 6.57
CA ILE A 95 5.43 -7.43 7.36
C ILE A 95 4.22 -7.83 8.23
N ALA A 96 3.22 -8.50 7.65
CA ALA A 96 2.05 -8.99 8.38
C ALA A 96 2.44 -9.96 9.50
N PHE A 97 3.35 -10.90 9.23
CA PHE A 97 3.90 -11.82 10.24
C PHE A 97 4.64 -11.07 11.36
N ALA A 98 5.48 -10.10 11.00
CA ALA A 98 6.22 -9.30 11.99
C ALA A 98 5.29 -8.49 12.89
N ILE A 99 4.25 -7.88 12.32
CA ILE A 99 3.21 -7.17 13.06
C ILE A 99 2.46 -8.16 13.97
N GLY A 100 1.99 -9.28 13.43
CA GLY A 100 1.28 -10.29 14.20
C GLY A 100 2.10 -10.83 15.39
N ASN A 101 3.42 -11.00 15.23
CA ASN A 101 4.31 -11.46 16.30
C ASN A 101 4.56 -10.39 17.39
N GLU A 102 4.36 -9.12 17.10
CA GLU A 102 4.46 -8.02 18.07
C GLU A 102 3.22 -7.94 18.97
N PHE A 103 2.11 -8.54 18.54
CA PHE A 103 0.88 -8.66 19.32
C PHE A 103 1.05 -9.63 20.49
N ARG A 104 1.45 -9.11 21.64
CA ARG A 104 1.41 -9.89 22.87
C ARG A 104 0.01 -9.83 23.46
N LEU A 105 -0.67 -10.98 23.52
CA LEU A 105 -1.98 -11.13 24.19
C LEU A 105 -2.00 -10.56 25.62
N SER A 106 -0.84 -10.55 26.30
CA SER A 106 -0.70 -9.94 27.63
C SER A 106 -0.83 -8.42 27.62
N GLN A 107 -0.31 -7.73 26.59
CA GLN A 107 -0.47 -6.29 26.43
C GLN A 107 -1.92 -5.94 26.06
N LEU A 108 -2.53 -6.75 25.19
CA LEU A 108 -3.94 -6.58 24.82
C LEU A 108 -4.86 -6.69 26.03
N ARG A 109 -4.52 -7.53 27.01
CA ARG A 109 -5.29 -7.68 28.24
C ARG A 109 -5.23 -6.45 29.16
N HIS A 110 -4.10 -5.76 29.21
CA HIS A 110 -3.91 -4.61 30.08
C HIS A 110 -4.42 -3.28 29.48
N THR A 111 -4.21 -3.08 28.17
CA THR A 111 -4.54 -1.84 27.44
C THR A 111 -5.73 -2.03 26.51
N GLY A 112 -6.21 -3.27 26.34
CA GLY A 112 -7.15 -3.66 25.29
C GLY A 112 -8.50 -2.95 25.34
N LYS A 113 -9.03 -2.66 26.53
CA LYS A 113 -10.33 -1.99 26.64
C LYS A 113 -10.27 -0.55 26.13
N GLN A 114 -9.22 0.18 26.50
CA GLN A 114 -9.02 1.56 26.02
C GLN A 114 -8.69 1.58 24.53
N ALA A 115 -7.77 0.72 24.09
CA ALA A 115 -7.39 0.61 22.68
C ALA A 115 -8.59 0.25 21.80
N THR A 116 -9.44 -0.68 22.24
CA THR A 116 -10.64 -1.08 21.50
C THR A 116 -11.65 0.05 21.38
N VAL A 117 -11.94 0.76 22.48
CA VAL A 117 -12.87 1.88 22.45
C VAL A 117 -12.35 2.99 21.55
N ILE A 118 -11.07 3.35 21.67
CA ILE A 118 -10.45 4.39 20.85
C ILE A 118 -10.44 3.97 19.37
N GLY A 119 -10.04 2.74 19.07
CA GLY A 119 -10.00 2.25 17.69
C GLY A 119 -11.38 2.24 17.02
N ILE A 120 -12.41 1.73 17.71
CA ILE A 120 -13.78 1.76 17.17
C ILE A 120 -14.26 3.21 16.98
N PHE A 121 -14.05 4.07 17.96
CA PHE A 121 -14.49 5.45 17.87
C PHE A 121 -13.77 6.22 16.77
N GLN A 122 -12.46 6.02 16.61
CA GLN A 122 -11.65 6.58 15.55
C GLN A 122 -12.15 6.12 14.17
N ALA A 123 -12.33 4.82 13.98
CA ALA A 123 -12.78 4.24 12.72
C ALA A 123 -14.16 4.78 12.29
N VAL A 124 -15.13 4.75 13.22
CA VAL A 124 -16.49 5.26 12.95
C VAL A 124 -16.46 6.77 12.67
N THR A 125 -15.70 7.53 13.44
CA THR A 125 -15.60 8.98 13.23
C THR A 125 -14.95 9.31 11.89
N ALA A 126 -13.86 8.61 11.52
CA ALA A 126 -13.20 8.80 10.24
C ALA A 126 -14.15 8.51 9.07
N THR A 127 -14.87 7.38 9.10
CA THR A 127 -15.87 7.04 8.09
C THR A 127 -16.93 8.13 7.97
N LEU A 128 -17.58 8.49 9.07
CA LEU A 128 -18.66 9.47 9.06
C LEU A 128 -18.20 10.84 8.55
N VAL A 129 -17.02 11.31 8.96
CA VAL A 129 -16.51 12.62 8.52
C VAL A 129 -16.22 12.58 7.01
N VAL A 130 -15.59 11.51 6.53
CA VAL A 130 -15.30 11.39 5.09
C VAL A 130 -16.57 11.21 4.29
N ASP A 131 -17.53 10.40 4.73
CA ASP A 131 -18.84 10.24 4.09
C ASP A 131 -19.56 11.58 3.96
N VAL A 132 -19.66 12.34 5.05
CA VAL A 132 -20.31 13.65 5.03
C VAL A 132 -19.63 14.61 4.05
N VAL A 133 -18.30 14.63 4.02
CA VAL A 133 -17.54 15.47 3.10
C VAL A 133 -17.74 15.04 1.66
N LEU A 134 -17.65 13.74 1.36
CA LEU A 134 -17.79 13.23 -0.01
C LEU A 134 -19.22 13.33 -0.52
N ILE A 135 -20.22 13.06 0.32
CA ILE A 135 -21.63 13.26 -0.02
C ILE A 135 -21.90 14.75 -0.25
N GLY A 136 -21.36 15.63 0.60
CA GLY A 136 -21.43 17.05 0.38
C GLY A 136 -20.80 17.46 -0.95
N LEU A 137 -19.63 16.93 -1.27
CA LEU A 137 -18.93 17.19 -2.51
C LEU A 137 -19.72 16.68 -3.73
N HIS A 138 -20.39 15.54 -3.63
CA HIS A 138 -21.32 15.04 -4.64
C HIS A 138 -22.40 16.07 -4.96
N TYR A 139 -23.08 16.63 -3.95
CA TYR A 139 -24.18 17.59 -4.16
C TYR A 139 -23.73 18.96 -4.65
N PHE A 140 -22.56 19.45 -4.23
CA PHE A 140 -22.12 20.81 -4.50
C PHE A 140 -21.18 20.96 -5.71
N VAL A 141 -20.43 19.90 -6.07
CA VAL A 141 -19.31 20.02 -7.03
C VAL A 141 -19.31 18.92 -8.08
N LEU A 142 -19.43 17.66 -7.68
CA LEU A 142 -19.16 16.51 -8.56
C LEU A 142 -20.41 15.99 -9.29
N GLY A 143 -21.61 16.18 -8.75
CA GLY A 143 -22.83 15.67 -9.36
C GLY A 143 -22.71 14.20 -9.77
N ASP A 144 -23.00 13.92 -11.04
CA ASP A 144 -22.98 12.54 -11.59
C ASP A 144 -21.57 11.93 -11.73
N ALA A 145 -20.49 12.67 -11.49
CA ALA A 145 -19.13 12.16 -11.59
C ALA A 145 -18.75 11.18 -10.45
N MET A 146 -19.48 11.21 -9.33
CA MET A 146 -19.29 10.31 -8.19
C MET A 146 -20.64 9.96 -7.58
N SER A 147 -20.98 8.68 -7.50
CA SER A 147 -22.22 8.25 -6.88
C SER A 147 -22.16 8.32 -5.34
N ILE A 148 -23.34 8.37 -4.69
CA ILE A 148 -23.41 8.27 -3.22
C ILE A 148 -22.86 6.93 -2.74
N ALA A 149 -23.05 5.86 -3.51
CA ALA A 149 -22.51 4.55 -3.20
C ALA A 149 -20.97 4.56 -3.20
N ASP A 150 -20.34 5.28 -4.15
CA ASP A 150 -18.88 5.45 -4.19
C ASP A 150 -18.39 6.25 -2.99
N ALA A 151 -19.11 7.29 -2.58
CA ALA A 151 -18.78 8.09 -1.41
C ALA A 151 -18.74 7.22 -0.13
N ILE A 152 -19.76 6.40 0.10
CA ILE A 152 -19.86 5.51 1.27
C ILE A 152 -18.72 4.46 1.27
N VAL A 153 -18.36 3.91 0.11
CA VAL A 153 -17.24 2.95 0.02
C VAL A 153 -15.91 3.65 0.30
N LEU A 154 -15.69 4.85 -0.24
CA LEU A 154 -14.48 5.64 -0.01
C LEU A 154 -14.34 6.06 1.45
N GLY A 155 -15.45 6.43 2.12
CA GLY A 155 -15.45 6.73 3.55
C GLY A 155 -15.07 5.52 4.41
N ALA A 156 -15.55 4.33 4.04
CA ALA A 156 -15.13 3.10 4.72
C ALA A 156 -13.64 2.79 4.52
N ILE A 157 -13.08 3.06 3.34
CA ILE A 157 -11.64 2.90 3.07
C ILE A 157 -10.82 3.87 3.93
N ALA A 158 -11.36 5.04 4.25
CA ALA A 158 -10.67 6.04 5.07
C ALA A 158 -10.44 5.62 6.53
N THR A 159 -11.06 4.52 7.00
CA THR A 159 -10.74 3.94 8.32
C THR A 159 -9.39 3.29 8.38
N ALA A 160 -8.87 2.80 7.24
CA ALA A 160 -7.65 2.02 7.20
C ALA A 160 -6.43 2.86 7.56
N THR A 161 -5.64 2.40 8.52
CA THR A 161 -4.33 2.96 8.86
C THR A 161 -3.20 2.07 8.38
N ALA A 162 -1.98 2.61 8.28
CA ALA A 162 -0.81 1.86 7.83
C ALA A 162 0.03 1.38 9.03
N PRO A 163 -0.23 0.19 9.60
CA PRO A 163 0.45 -0.30 10.79
C PRO A 163 1.96 -0.44 10.57
N ALA A 164 2.39 -0.85 9.38
CA ALA A 164 3.80 -1.01 9.06
C ALA A 164 4.59 0.30 9.14
N ALA A 165 4.02 1.40 8.65
CA ALA A 165 4.67 2.71 8.71
C ALA A 165 4.82 3.21 10.15
N THR A 166 3.75 3.11 10.94
CA THR A 166 3.74 3.49 12.36
C THR A 166 4.77 2.69 13.16
N LEU A 167 4.78 1.37 13.00
CA LEU A 167 5.72 0.48 13.66
C LEU A 167 7.18 0.82 13.30
N MET A 168 7.43 1.10 12.02
CA MET A 168 8.76 1.44 11.52
C MET A 168 9.27 2.75 12.14
N VAL A 169 8.41 3.76 12.27
CA VAL A 169 8.73 5.05 12.93
C VAL A 169 9.01 4.83 14.42
N VAL A 170 8.14 4.12 15.12
CA VAL A 170 8.32 3.80 16.56
C VAL A 170 9.65 3.09 16.80
N ARG A 171 9.99 2.10 15.99
CA ARG A 171 11.27 1.37 16.09
C ARG A 171 12.47 2.24 15.75
N GLN A 172 12.38 3.06 14.70
CA GLN A 172 13.48 3.93 14.25
C GLN A 172 13.87 4.94 15.34
N TYR A 173 12.89 5.54 16.00
CA TYR A 173 13.11 6.54 17.05
C TYR A 173 13.17 5.93 18.45
N LYS A 174 13.04 4.60 18.57
CA LYS A 174 13.00 3.87 19.86
C LYS A 174 11.99 4.52 20.82
N ALA A 175 10.86 4.97 20.29
CA ALA A 175 9.83 5.62 21.07
C ALA A 175 9.27 4.67 22.12
N LYS A 176 9.15 5.16 23.36
CA LYS A 176 8.62 4.43 24.51
C LYS A 176 7.74 5.35 25.32
N GLY A 177 6.70 4.81 25.95
CA GLY A 177 5.80 5.54 26.84
C GLY A 177 4.36 5.10 26.64
N GLU A 178 3.50 5.58 27.51
CA GLU A 178 2.07 5.24 27.55
C GLU A 178 1.37 5.41 26.20
N LEU A 179 1.70 6.49 25.48
CA LEU A 179 1.15 6.76 24.15
C LEU A 179 1.57 5.68 23.14
N THR A 180 2.84 5.28 23.14
CA THR A 180 3.34 4.25 22.22
C THR A 180 2.75 2.89 22.54
N ASP A 181 2.63 2.58 23.84
CA ASP A 181 2.06 1.31 24.31
C ASP A 181 0.56 1.20 23.99
N LEU A 182 -0.14 2.32 23.91
CA LEU A 182 -1.54 2.39 23.50
C LEU A 182 -1.69 2.41 21.96
N LEU A 183 -0.80 3.09 21.26
CA LEU A 183 -0.88 3.30 19.81
C LEU A 183 -0.78 1.98 19.04
N LEU A 184 0.15 1.11 19.43
CA LEU A 184 0.39 -0.15 18.71
C LEU A 184 -0.84 -1.09 18.72
N PRO A 185 -1.49 -1.35 19.88
CA PRO A 185 -2.74 -2.09 19.91
C PRO A 185 -3.89 -1.44 19.12
N ILE A 186 -4.00 -0.09 19.13
CA ILE A 186 -5.04 0.61 18.38
C ILE A 186 -4.86 0.37 16.89
N VAL A 187 -3.67 0.64 16.36
CA VAL A 187 -3.36 0.49 14.92
C VAL A 187 -3.62 -0.93 14.41
N ALA A 188 -3.45 -1.90 15.27
CA ALA A 188 -3.71 -3.28 14.90
C ALA A 188 -5.16 -3.71 14.96
N LEU A 189 -5.92 -3.17 15.90
CA LEU A 189 -7.37 -3.37 15.97
C LEU A 189 -8.07 -2.63 14.84
N ASP A 190 -7.49 -1.55 14.38
CA ASP A 190 -8.02 -0.70 13.33
C ASP A 190 -8.26 -1.44 12.02
N ASP A 191 -7.34 -2.33 11.62
CA ASP A 191 -7.51 -3.18 10.44
C ASP A 191 -8.74 -4.09 10.57
N ALA A 192 -8.96 -4.69 11.75
CA ALA A 192 -10.11 -5.56 11.98
C ALA A 192 -11.43 -4.78 11.99
N VAL A 193 -11.45 -3.61 12.64
CA VAL A 193 -12.60 -2.71 12.67
C VAL A 193 -12.87 -2.16 11.27
N GLY A 194 -11.82 -1.75 10.55
CA GLY A 194 -11.91 -1.24 9.18
C GLY A 194 -12.54 -2.26 8.22
N LEU A 195 -12.16 -3.54 8.32
CA LEU A 195 -12.79 -4.61 7.52
C LEU A 195 -14.28 -4.76 7.80
N ILE A 196 -14.72 -4.65 9.06
CA ILE A 196 -16.14 -4.73 9.43
C ILE A 196 -16.89 -3.52 8.86
N VAL A 197 -16.35 -2.31 9.07
CA VAL A 197 -16.94 -1.07 8.54
C VAL A 197 -17.03 -1.14 7.01
N PHE A 198 -15.96 -1.57 6.34
CA PHE A 198 -15.95 -1.73 4.90
C PHE A 198 -17.01 -2.74 4.41
N ALA A 199 -17.13 -3.90 5.05
CA ALA A 199 -18.12 -4.91 4.66
C ALA A 199 -19.56 -4.38 4.78
N VAL A 200 -19.85 -3.63 5.86
CA VAL A 200 -21.17 -3.00 6.05
C VAL A 200 -21.41 -1.91 5.00
N SER A 201 -20.47 -1.00 4.82
CA SER A 201 -20.58 0.09 3.86
C SER A 201 -20.69 -0.39 2.42
N PHE A 202 -19.94 -1.42 2.06
CA PHE A 202 -20.03 -2.05 0.74
C PHE A 202 -21.40 -2.73 0.53
N GLY A 203 -21.94 -3.38 1.56
CA GLY A 203 -23.30 -3.94 1.53
C GLY A 203 -24.36 -2.86 1.30
N ILE A 204 -24.25 -1.72 1.98
CA ILE A 204 -25.15 -0.57 1.82
C ILE A 204 -25.01 0.01 0.39
N ALA A 205 -23.79 0.25 -0.08
CA ALA A 205 -23.51 0.77 -1.40
C ALA A 205 -24.10 -0.13 -2.51
N LYS A 206 -23.96 -1.44 -2.36
CA LYS A 206 -24.55 -2.42 -3.28
C LYS A 206 -26.07 -2.39 -3.26
N ALA A 207 -26.69 -2.25 -2.10
CA ALA A 207 -28.14 -2.15 -1.98
C ALA A 207 -28.68 -0.88 -2.65
N ILE A 208 -27.99 0.26 -2.52
CA ILE A 208 -28.35 1.51 -3.20
C ILE A 208 -28.29 1.32 -4.72
N ASN A 209 -27.22 0.71 -5.24
CA ASN A 209 -27.06 0.49 -6.66
C ASN A 209 -28.07 -0.53 -7.22
N CYS A 210 -28.39 -1.60 -6.48
CA CYS A 210 -29.43 -2.56 -6.92
C CYS A 210 -30.84 -1.96 -6.93
N GLY A 211 -31.15 -1.05 -6.00
CA GLY A 211 -32.44 -0.34 -5.98
C GLY A 211 -32.63 0.63 -7.16
N ASN A 212 -31.57 1.06 -7.80
CA ASN A 212 -31.65 1.91 -9.02
C ASN A 212 -31.81 1.11 -10.31
N TYR A 213 -31.58 -0.20 -10.33
CA TYR A 213 -31.76 -1.05 -11.51
C TYR A 213 -33.21 -1.47 -11.76
N ASP A 214 -34.07 -1.39 -10.75
CA ASP A 214 -35.50 -1.75 -10.89
C ASP A 214 -36.39 -0.58 -11.37
N MET A 215 -35.80 0.56 -11.73
CA MET A 215 -36.53 1.74 -12.22
C MET A 215 -36.16 2.15 -13.66
N VAL A 216 -35.57 1.28 -14.46
CA VAL A 216 -35.35 1.39 -15.90
C VAL A 216 -35.90 0.13 -16.59
#